data_5d1e30ec7af94ea4536c4363020c3d68
#
_entry.id   5d1e30ec7af94ea4536c4363020c3d68
#
_cell.length_a   1.000
_cell.length_b   1.000
_cell.length_c   1.000
_cell.angle_alpha   90.00
_cell.angle_beta   90.00
_cell.angle_gamma   90.00
#
_symmetry.space_group_name_H-M   'P 1'
#
loop_
_entity.id
_entity.type
_entity.pdbx_description
1 polymer ?
#
loop_
_entity_poly.entity_id
_entity_poly.type
_entity_poly.pdbx_seq_one_letter_code
_entity_poly.pdbx_strand_id
1 'polypeptide(L)'
;METEFKAEHAVVDLSSQPPIPLIIKCLVRELRIRFYAVKTVKNYRTAWVRFFRWYRGPLDQIDQEDIREYLELLVNGGASASEVSVTLSALRTGLDKFCLLRCTVGLVSPRKSKRLPVVLSKKEIQRMMEAARTLRDKLLLSVLYATGLRVAEVARLQWSDFDFDRQQIRVQLGKGKKDRYVMLADDLLPLMRQLWRHTKG
;
A
#
# COMPACT_ATOMS: atom_id res chain seq x y z
N MET A 1 31.50 3.25 32.33
CA MET A 1 30.14 3.01 32.88
C MET A 1 29.24 2.87 31.66
N GLU A 2 29.29 1.64 31.09
CA GLU A 2 28.56 1.25 29.85
C GLU A 2 27.16 0.81 30.29
N THR A 3 26.15 1.58 29.92
CA THR A 3 24.74 1.18 30.02
C THR A 3 24.38 0.27 28.86
N GLU A 4 24.45 -1.04 29.10
CA GLU A 4 23.88 -2.06 28.22
C GLU A 4 22.38 -1.77 27.99
N PHE A 5 22.05 -1.38 26.77
CA PHE A 5 20.67 -1.33 26.30
C PHE A 5 20.25 -2.77 25.96
N LYS A 6 19.80 -3.53 26.97
CA LYS A 6 19.10 -4.80 26.74
C LYS A 6 17.80 -4.50 26.01
N ALA A 7 17.79 -4.76 24.72
CA ALA A 7 16.55 -4.87 23.96
C ALA A 7 15.83 -6.14 24.44
N GLU A 8 14.97 -6.00 25.46
CA GLU A 8 13.95 -6.99 25.77
C GLU A 8 13.06 -7.12 24.53
N HIS A 9 13.30 -8.17 23.77
CA HIS A 9 12.30 -8.68 22.85
C HIS A 9 11.12 -9.10 23.72
N ALA A 10 10.07 -8.28 23.75
CA ALA A 10 8.80 -8.67 24.33
C ALA A 10 8.28 -9.85 23.53
N VAL A 11 8.69 -11.05 23.94
CA VAL A 11 8.05 -12.30 23.56
C VAL A 11 6.63 -12.15 24.12
N VAL A 12 5.66 -12.04 23.21
CA VAL A 12 4.25 -12.08 23.61
C VAL A 12 4.07 -13.42 24.33
N ASP A 13 3.78 -13.37 25.62
CA ASP A 13 3.50 -14.58 26.39
C ASP A 13 2.23 -15.21 25.82
N LEU A 14 2.42 -16.32 25.11
CA LEU A 14 1.36 -17.07 24.43
C LEU A 14 0.56 -17.96 25.37
N SER A 15 1.00 -18.12 26.62
CA SER A 15 0.37 -19.00 27.62
C SER A 15 -0.96 -18.46 28.17
N SER A 16 -1.15 -17.14 28.14
CA SER A 16 -2.44 -16.49 28.43
C SER A 16 -2.98 -15.87 27.16
N GLN A 17 -4.07 -16.41 26.60
CA GLN A 17 -4.68 -15.88 25.38
C GLN A 17 -5.06 -14.40 25.54
N PRO A 18 -4.30 -13.46 24.98
CA PRO A 18 -4.73 -12.10 24.99
C PRO A 18 -6.01 -11.98 24.15
N PRO A 19 -6.99 -11.18 24.56
CA PRO A 19 -8.20 -10.98 23.78
C PRO A 19 -7.84 -10.50 22.37
N ILE A 20 -8.53 -10.99 21.35
CA ILE A 20 -8.30 -10.67 19.92
C ILE A 20 -7.95 -9.20 19.66
N PRO A 21 -8.61 -8.21 20.29
CA PRO A 21 -8.24 -6.81 20.14
C PRO A 21 -6.81 -6.48 20.60
N LEU A 22 -6.31 -7.17 21.62
CA LEU A 22 -4.95 -6.91 22.15
C LEU A 22 -3.88 -7.47 21.22
N ILE A 23 -4.05 -8.70 20.70
CA ILE A 23 -3.15 -9.31 19.70
C ILE A 23 -3.03 -8.36 18.49
N ILE A 24 -4.17 -7.91 17.96
CA ILE A 24 -4.16 -7.02 16.77
C ILE A 24 -3.48 -5.69 17.08
N LYS A 25 -3.66 -5.13 18.28
CA LYS A 25 -2.95 -3.91 18.69
C LYS A 25 -1.43 -4.12 18.69
N CYS A 26 -0.94 -5.23 19.25
CA CYS A 26 0.48 -5.59 19.26
C CYS A 26 1.02 -5.74 17.85
N LEU A 27 0.35 -6.52 16.99
CA LEU A 27 0.76 -6.73 15.59
C LEU A 27 0.79 -5.41 14.78
N VAL A 28 -0.20 -4.54 14.98
CA VAL A 28 -0.24 -3.21 14.34
C VAL A 28 0.90 -2.31 14.84
N ARG A 29 1.21 -2.37 16.13
CA ARG A 29 2.34 -1.63 16.73
C ARG A 29 3.65 -2.07 16.09
N GLU A 30 3.89 -3.37 15.95
CA GLU A 30 5.08 -3.92 15.29
C GLU A 30 5.22 -3.44 13.85
N LEU A 31 4.14 -3.42 13.07
CA LEU A 31 4.18 -2.87 11.70
C LEU A 31 4.58 -1.38 11.68
N ARG A 32 4.08 -0.60 12.65
CA ARG A 32 4.37 0.84 12.74
C ARG A 32 5.83 1.09 13.12
N ILE A 33 6.35 0.38 14.12
CA ILE A 33 7.75 0.47 14.57
C ILE A 33 8.69 0.12 13.41
N ARG A 34 8.31 -0.84 12.57
CA ARG A 34 9.08 -1.25 11.38
C ARG A 34 8.80 -0.40 10.14
N PHE A 35 8.15 0.74 10.28
CA PHE A 35 7.87 1.72 9.21
C PHE A 35 7.14 1.14 7.99
N TYR A 36 6.23 0.19 8.19
CA TYR A 36 5.37 -0.27 7.11
C TYR A 36 4.46 0.86 6.61
N ALA A 37 4.19 0.89 5.30
CA ALA A 37 3.31 1.89 4.70
C ALA A 37 1.91 1.84 5.33
N VAL A 38 1.29 3.01 5.55
CA VAL A 38 -0.05 3.13 6.18
C VAL A 38 -1.09 2.23 5.53
N LYS A 39 -1.09 2.16 4.18
CA LYS A 39 -1.97 1.26 3.42
C LYS A 39 -1.73 -0.22 3.75
N THR A 40 -0.47 -0.63 3.90
CA THR A 40 -0.11 -2.01 4.28
C THR A 40 -0.60 -2.31 5.70
N VAL A 41 -0.38 -1.39 6.65
CA VAL A 41 -0.88 -1.53 8.02
C VAL A 41 -2.40 -1.70 8.04
N LYS A 42 -3.13 -0.88 7.28
CA LYS A 42 -4.59 -0.99 7.17
C LYS A 42 -5.03 -2.34 6.60
N ASN A 43 -4.41 -2.79 5.50
CA ASN A 43 -4.76 -4.06 4.85
C ASN A 43 -4.46 -5.25 5.77
N TYR A 44 -3.29 -5.28 6.41
CA TYR A 44 -2.90 -6.36 7.30
C TYR A 44 -3.77 -6.41 8.54
N ARG A 45 -4.08 -5.25 9.15
CA ARG A 45 -5.04 -5.19 10.25
C ARG A 45 -6.38 -5.78 9.87
N THR A 46 -6.90 -5.45 8.69
CA THR A 46 -8.19 -5.99 8.21
C THR A 46 -8.12 -7.51 8.03
N ALA A 47 -7.03 -8.03 7.45
CA ALA A 47 -6.83 -9.46 7.28
C ALA A 47 -6.78 -10.19 8.64
N TRP A 48 -6.02 -9.68 9.61
CA TRP A 48 -5.95 -10.26 10.96
C TRP A 48 -7.30 -10.22 11.69
N VAL A 49 -8.04 -9.10 11.61
CA VAL A 49 -9.38 -9.01 12.20
C VAL A 49 -10.32 -10.07 11.63
N ARG A 50 -10.29 -10.29 10.30
CA ARG A 50 -11.12 -11.30 9.66
C ARG A 50 -10.70 -12.71 10.08
N PHE A 51 -9.40 -13.01 10.07
CA PHE A 51 -8.86 -14.30 10.47
C PHE A 51 -9.22 -14.64 11.91
N PHE A 52 -8.91 -13.77 12.88
CA PHE A 52 -9.20 -14.01 14.30
C PHE A 52 -10.69 -13.95 14.65
N ARG A 53 -11.56 -13.47 13.79
CA ARG A 53 -13.01 -13.64 13.93
C ARG A 53 -13.48 -15.05 13.51
N TRP A 54 -12.82 -15.64 12.57
CA TRP A 54 -13.07 -16.99 12.11
C TRP A 54 -12.40 -18.02 13.02
N TYR A 55 -11.11 -17.89 13.26
CA TYR A 55 -10.35 -18.75 14.15
C TYR A 55 -10.65 -18.42 15.61
N ARG A 56 -11.16 -19.43 16.35
CA ARG A 56 -11.57 -19.28 17.76
C ARG A 56 -10.71 -20.09 18.73
N GLY A 57 -9.75 -20.84 18.19
CA GLY A 57 -8.83 -21.65 18.99
C GLY A 57 -7.71 -20.82 19.64
N PRO A 58 -6.88 -21.48 20.44
CA PRO A 58 -5.67 -20.90 21.04
C PRO A 58 -4.68 -20.43 19.98
N LEU A 59 -3.97 -19.33 20.24
CA LEU A 59 -3.01 -18.75 19.28
C LEU A 59 -1.83 -19.70 19.01
N ASP A 60 -1.36 -20.39 20.04
CA ASP A 60 -0.23 -21.33 19.99
C ASP A 60 -0.56 -22.66 19.31
N GLN A 61 -1.83 -22.94 19.08
CA GLN A 61 -2.32 -24.14 18.38
C GLN A 61 -2.62 -23.87 16.89
N ILE A 62 -2.45 -22.63 16.41
CA ILE A 62 -2.64 -22.33 14.98
C ILE A 62 -1.62 -23.11 14.17
N ASP A 63 -2.11 -24.00 13.32
CA ASP A 63 -1.29 -24.78 12.42
C ASP A 63 -1.44 -24.37 10.95
N GLN A 64 -0.81 -25.13 10.07
CA GLN A 64 -0.82 -24.86 8.64
C GLN A 64 -2.18 -25.19 8.01
N GLU A 65 -2.91 -26.16 8.57
CA GLU A 65 -4.21 -26.55 8.05
C GLU A 65 -5.28 -25.51 8.34
N ASP A 66 -5.27 -24.91 9.53
CA ASP A 66 -6.12 -23.77 9.86
C ASP A 66 -5.96 -22.62 8.84
N ILE A 67 -4.70 -22.36 8.44
CA ILE A 67 -4.44 -21.31 7.44
C ILE A 67 -4.97 -21.72 6.07
N ARG A 68 -4.84 -22.99 5.66
CA ARG A 68 -5.39 -23.49 4.39
C ARG A 68 -6.89 -23.42 4.36
N GLU A 69 -7.57 -23.93 5.38
CA GLU A 69 -9.04 -23.88 5.50
C GLU A 69 -9.54 -22.44 5.42
N TYR A 70 -8.89 -21.52 6.12
CA TYR A 70 -9.27 -20.12 6.06
C TYR A 70 -9.08 -19.50 4.66
N LEU A 71 -7.97 -19.81 3.99
CA LEU A 71 -7.73 -19.32 2.63
C LEU A 71 -8.71 -19.95 1.63
N GLU A 72 -9.07 -21.22 1.80
CA GLU A 72 -10.08 -21.89 1.00
C GLU A 72 -11.46 -21.26 1.21
N LEU A 73 -11.83 -20.97 2.45
CA LEU A 73 -13.07 -20.24 2.77
C LEU A 73 -13.12 -18.89 2.03
N LEU A 74 -12.02 -18.14 1.97
CA LEU A 74 -11.96 -16.89 1.22
C LEU A 74 -12.18 -17.11 -0.28
N VAL A 75 -11.54 -18.14 -0.86
CA VAL A 75 -11.69 -18.47 -2.29
C VAL A 75 -13.12 -18.85 -2.60
N ASN A 76 -13.75 -19.72 -1.80
CA ASN A 76 -15.14 -20.15 -1.94
C ASN A 76 -16.11 -18.98 -1.76
N GLY A 77 -15.73 -17.97 -0.95
CA GLY A 77 -16.46 -16.71 -0.80
C GLY A 77 -16.22 -15.69 -1.93
N GLY A 78 -15.53 -16.09 -3.01
CA GLY A 78 -15.30 -15.23 -4.18
C GLY A 78 -14.12 -14.25 -4.06
N ALA A 79 -13.23 -14.40 -3.08
CA ALA A 79 -12.07 -13.53 -2.94
C ALA A 79 -11.12 -13.66 -4.14
N SER A 80 -10.59 -12.54 -4.60
CA SER A 80 -9.61 -12.51 -5.68
C SER A 80 -8.27 -13.10 -5.26
N ALA A 81 -7.50 -13.65 -6.22
CA ALA A 81 -6.14 -14.14 -5.98
C ALA A 81 -5.23 -13.05 -5.34
N SER A 82 -5.49 -11.78 -5.62
CA SER A 82 -4.78 -10.66 -5.01
C SER A 82 -5.15 -10.49 -3.52
N GLU A 83 -6.41 -10.63 -3.17
CA GLU A 83 -6.89 -10.55 -1.79
C GLU A 83 -6.35 -11.71 -0.96
N VAL A 84 -6.43 -12.94 -1.47
CA VAL A 84 -5.86 -14.13 -0.83
C VAL A 84 -4.34 -13.97 -0.62
N SER A 85 -3.62 -13.46 -1.63
CA SER A 85 -2.18 -13.20 -1.52
C SER A 85 -1.83 -12.15 -0.45
N VAL A 86 -2.63 -11.09 -0.33
CA VAL A 86 -2.44 -10.06 0.71
C VAL A 86 -2.75 -10.64 2.09
N THR A 87 -3.80 -11.43 2.20
CA THR A 87 -4.18 -12.10 3.46
C THR A 87 -3.09 -13.07 3.91
N LEU A 88 -2.60 -13.96 3.03
CA LEU A 88 -1.49 -14.85 3.36
C LEU A 88 -0.22 -14.08 3.77
N SER A 89 0.08 -12.97 3.10
CA SER A 89 1.22 -12.12 3.46
C SER A 89 1.05 -11.46 4.84
N ALA A 90 -0.18 -11.08 5.19
CA ALA A 90 -0.49 -10.55 6.51
C ALA A 90 -0.35 -11.62 7.61
N LEU A 91 -0.92 -12.81 7.39
CA LEU A 91 -0.82 -13.94 8.32
C LEU A 91 0.65 -14.35 8.51
N ARG A 92 1.42 -14.50 7.43
CA ARG A 92 2.86 -14.77 7.49
C ARG A 92 3.62 -13.73 8.30
N THR A 93 3.29 -12.47 8.13
CA THR A 93 3.96 -11.39 8.86
C THR A 93 3.56 -11.40 10.34
N GLY A 94 2.30 -11.59 10.65
CA GLY A 94 1.82 -11.60 12.03
C GLY A 94 2.21 -12.87 12.78
N LEU A 95 1.89 -14.03 12.21
CA LEU A 95 2.04 -15.32 12.90
C LEU A 95 3.49 -15.82 12.84
N ASP A 96 4.12 -15.84 11.65
CA ASP A 96 5.46 -16.41 11.55
C ASP A 96 6.57 -15.44 11.97
N LYS A 97 6.48 -14.14 11.57
CA LYS A 97 7.56 -13.19 11.84
C LYS A 97 7.46 -12.52 13.21
N PHE A 98 6.25 -12.28 13.71
CA PHE A 98 6.07 -11.57 14.99
C PHE A 98 5.74 -12.52 16.13
N CYS A 99 4.90 -13.54 15.90
CA CYS A 99 4.56 -14.55 16.90
C CYS A 99 5.45 -15.82 16.83
N LEU A 100 6.30 -15.97 15.80
CA LEU A 100 7.23 -17.08 15.61
C LEU A 100 6.59 -18.49 15.49
N LEU A 101 5.31 -18.57 15.11
CA LEU A 101 4.55 -19.82 15.05
C LEU A 101 4.93 -20.72 13.86
N ARG A 102 5.51 -20.16 12.78
CA ARG A 102 5.89 -20.87 11.55
C ARG A 102 4.76 -21.63 10.83
N CYS A 103 3.51 -21.29 11.10
CA CYS A 103 2.33 -21.96 10.55
C CYS A 103 2.05 -21.65 9.08
N THR A 104 2.74 -20.67 8.46
CA THR A 104 2.58 -20.37 7.02
C THR A 104 3.79 -20.82 6.17
N VAL A 105 4.77 -21.52 6.78
CA VAL A 105 5.97 -21.99 6.06
C VAL A 105 5.55 -23.01 5.00
N GLY A 106 6.04 -22.85 3.77
CA GLY A 106 5.68 -23.72 2.64
C GLY A 106 4.38 -23.38 1.93
N LEU A 107 3.53 -22.52 2.47
CA LEU A 107 2.34 -22.04 1.75
C LEU A 107 2.75 -21.10 0.61
N VAL A 108 2.29 -21.41 -0.60
CA VAL A 108 2.60 -20.63 -1.79
C VAL A 108 1.48 -19.60 -2.04
N SER A 109 1.87 -18.38 -2.39
CA SER A 109 0.90 -17.35 -2.78
C SER A 109 0.15 -17.75 -4.07
N PRO A 110 -1.15 -17.44 -4.19
CA PRO A 110 -1.92 -17.74 -5.39
C PRO A 110 -1.30 -17.17 -6.67
N ARG A 111 -1.38 -17.93 -7.75
CA ARG A 111 -0.97 -17.44 -9.07
C ARG A 111 -1.94 -16.33 -9.53
N LYS A 112 -1.39 -15.16 -9.81
CA LYS A 112 -2.17 -14.06 -10.38
C LYS A 112 -2.27 -14.25 -11.88
N SER A 113 -3.48 -14.17 -12.44
CA SER A 113 -3.63 -14.11 -13.89
C SER A 113 -2.98 -12.81 -14.41
N LYS A 114 -2.06 -12.94 -15.37
CA LYS A 114 -1.47 -11.80 -16.07
C LYS A 114 -2.47 -11.30 -17.12
N ARG A 115 -3.46 -10.52 -16.70
CA ARG A 115 -4.29 -9.79 -17.66
C ARG A 115 -3.50 -8.58 -18.16
N LEU A 116 -3.46 -8.40 -19.47
CA LEU A 116 -2.89 -7.18 -20.04
C LEU A 116 -3.75 -5.98 -19.59
N PRO A 117 -3.13 -4.89 -19.14
CA PRO A 117 -3.88 -3.69 -18.83
C PRO A 117 -4.54 -3.14 -20.10
N VAL A 118 -5.71 -2.55 -19.94
CA VAL A 118 -6.34 -1.78 -21.02
C VAL A 118 -5.51 -0.52 -21.22
N VAL A 119 -4.97 -0.36 -22.43
CA VAL A 119 -4.20 0.82 -22.81
C VAL A 119 -5.09 1.74 -23.64
N LEU A 120 -5.25 2.98 -23.18
CA LEU A 120 -6.03 3.98 -23.90
C LEU A 120 -5.25 4.47 -25.14
N SER A 121 -5.96 4.64 -26.24
CA SER A 121 -5.44 5.30 -27.43
C SER A 121 -5.27 6.81 -27.24
N LYS A 122 -4.44 7.45 -28.06
CA LYS A 122 -4.30 8.92 -28.03
C LYS A 122 -5.62 9.65 -28.15
N LYS A 123 -6.53 9.17 -29.02
CA LYS A 123 -7.87 9.76 -29.24
C LYS A 123 -8.76 9.65 -27.98
N GLU A 124 -8.65 8.55 -27.24
CA GLU A 124 -9.41 8.38 -25.99
C GLU A 124 -8.88 9.29 -24.89
N ILE A 125 -7.55 9.43 -24.79
CA ILE A 125 -6.90 10.35 -23.83
C ILE A 125 -7.31 11.79 -24.15
N GLN A 126 -7.30 12.18 -25.42
CA GLN A 126 -7.73 13.53 -25.83
C GLN A 126 -9.19 13.78 -25.44
N ARG A 127 -10.10 12.86 -25.76
CA ARG A 127 -11.53 12.98 -25.35
C ARG A 127 -11.68 13.09 -23.84
N MET A 128 -10.87 12.35 -23.09
CA MET A 128 -10.88 12.42 -21.62
C MET A 128 -10.41 13.79 -21.11
N MET A 129 -9.39 14.39 -21.72
CA MET A 129 -8.92 15.73 -21.40
C MET A 129 -9.97 16.82 -21.75
N GLU A 130 -10.65 16.67 -22.90
CA GLU A 130 -11.72 17.56 -23.34
C GLU A 130 -12.94 17.49 -22.41
N ALA A 131 -13.29 16.30 -21.93
CA ALA A 131 -14.38 16.07 -20.99
C ALA A 131 -14.10 16.56 -19.55
N ALA A 132 -12.85 16.89 -19.22
CA ALA A 132 -12.49 17.40 -17.91
C ALA A 132 -13.12 18.77 -17.67
N ARG A 133 -13.92 18.90 -16.59
CA ARG A 133 -14.73 20.07 -16.31
C ARG A 133 -13.94 21.23 -15.70
N THR A 134 -12.92 20.91 -14.92
CA THR A 134 -12.11 21.91 -14.22
C THR A 134 -10.71 22.03 -14.82
N LEU A 135 -10.11 23.20 -14.70
CA LEU A 135 -8.72 23.44 -15.09
C LEU A 135 -7.75 22.56 -14.31
N ARG A 136 -8.07 22.30 -13.04
CA ARG A 136 -7.30 21.41 -12.18
C ARG A 136 -7.29 19.98 -12.71
N ASP A 137 -8.47 19.46 -13.12
CA ASP A 137 -8.58 18.11 -13.66
C ASP A 137 -7.84 17.98 -15.00
N LYS A 138 -7.93 18.99 -15.87
CA LYS A 138 -7.17 19.05 -17.11
C LYS A 138 -5.68 19.00 -16.86
N LEU A 139 -5.17 19.82 -15.93
CA LEU A 139 -3.76 19.83 -15.58
C LEU A 139 -3.31 18.47 -14.97
N LEU A 140 -4.12 17.90 -14.08
CA LEU A 140 -3.83 16.59 -13.46
C LEU A 140 -3.70 15.49 -14.52
N LEU A 141 -4.65 15.41 -15.47
CA LEU A 141 -4.61 14.45 -16.57
C LEU A 141 -3.41 14.69 -17.49
N SER A 142 -3.13 15.95 -17.81
CA SER A 142 -1.99 16.33 -18.65
C SER A 142 -0.65 15.97 -18.00
N VAL A 143 -0.48 16.21 -16.70
CA VAL A 143 0.72 15.82 -15.94
C VAL A 143 0.86 14.30 -15.92
N LEU A 144 -0.22 13.55 -15.65
CA LEU A 144 -0.18 12.08 -15.65
C LEU A 144 0.26 11.54 -17.01
N TYR A 145 -0.29 12.11 -18.10
CA TYR A 145 0.01 11.66 -19.45
C TYR A 145 1.44 12.00 -19.88
N ALA A 146 1.89 13.24 -19.61
CA ALA A 146 3.21 13.72 -20.03
C ALA A 146 4.35 13.08 -19.23
N THR A 147 4.14 12.78 -17.94
CA THR A 147 5.22 12.36 -17.04
C THR A 147 5.20 10.87 -16.69
N GLY A 148 4.09 10.17 -16.91
CA GLY A 148 3.90 8.79 -16.48
C GLY A 148 3.92 8.61 -14.95
N LEU A 149 3.72 9.66 -14.18
CA LEU A 149 3.64 9.60 -12.73
C LEU A 149 2.42 8.80 -12.27
N ARG A 150 2.51 8.21 -11.07
CA ARG A 150 1.34 7.58 -10.48
C ARG A 150 0.35 8.62 -10.00
N VAL A 151 -0.94 8.30 -10.04
CA VAL A 151 -2.01 9.20 -9.55
C VAL A 151 -1.71 9.70 -8.12
N ALA A 152 -1.26 8.82 -7.23
CA ALA A 152 -0.92 9.20 -5.86
C ALA A 152 0.34 10.09 -5.75
N GLU A 153 1.23 10.07 -6.73
CA GLU A 153 2.39 10.95 -6.80
C GLU A 153 1.94 12.34 -7.27
N VAL A 154 1.16 12.40 -8.35
CA VAL A 154 0.62 13.68 -8.86
C VAL A 154 -0.26 14.38 -7.84
N ALA A 155 -1.11 13.63 -7.11
CA ALA A 155 -1.98 14.19 -6.06
C ALA A 155 -1.23 14.82 -4.88
N ARG A 156 0.07 14.55 -4.73
CA ARG A 156 0.93 15.11 -3.66
C ARG A 156 1.84 16.22 -4.15
N LEU A 157 1.93 16.46 -5.46
CA LEU A 157 2.78 17.51 -6.00
C LEU A 157 2.40 18.88 -5.43
N GLN A 158 3.42 19.61 -5.03
CA GLN A 158 3.34 20.99 -4.60
C GLN A 158 4.04 21.89 -5.62
N TRP A 159 3.73 23.17 -5.61
CA TRP A 159 4.40 24.13 -6.49
C TRP A 159 5.92 24.18 -6.30
N SER A 160 6.39 23.93 -5.08
CA SER A 160 7.81 23.82 -4.74
C SER A 160 8.52 22.59 -5.35
N ASP A 161 7.76 21.65 -5.90
CA ASP A 161 8.34 20.46 -6.55
C ASP A 161 8.69 20.71 -8.03
N PHE A 162 8.25 21.86 -8.59
CA PHE A 162 8.49 22.22 -9.98
C PHE A 162 9.72 23.13 -10.10
N ASP A 163 10.74 22.66 -10.78
CA ASP A 163 11.93 23.43 -11.18
C ASP A 163 11.72 23.87 -12.63
N PHE A 164 11.29 25.10 -12.82
CA PHE A 164 11.01 25.65 -14.14
C PHE A 164 12.28 25.97 -14.92
N ASP A 165 13.39 26.27 -14.24
CA ASP A 165 14.67 26.60 -14.89
C ASP A 165 15.31 25.33 -15.48
N ARG A 166 15.20 24.20 -14.73
CA ARG A 166 15.70 22.91 -15.19
C ARG A 166 14.68 22.07 -15.92
N GLN A 167 13.44 22.55 -16.05
CA GLN A 167 12.31 21.81 -16.63
C GLN A 167 12.12 20.43 -16.00
N GLN A 168 12.11 20.40 -14.68
CA GLN A 168 12.00 19.15 -13.91
C GLN A 168 10.93 19.22 -12.84
N ILE A 169 10.37 18.05 -12.52
CA ILE A 169 9.45 17.87 -11.39
C ILE A 169 10.12 16.91 -10.41
N ARG A 170 10.29 17.34 -9.17
CA ARG A 170 10.77 16.51 -8.08
C ARG A 170 9.64 15.67 -7.54
N VAL A 171 9.76 14.35 -7.64
CA VAL A 171 8.80 13.38 -7.11
C VAL A 171 9.31 12.87 -5.78
N GLN A 172 8.74 13.37 -4.71
CA GLN A 172 9.12 12.98 -3.36
C GLN A 172 8.49 11.65 -2.96
N LEU A 173 9.22 10.84 -2.20
CA LEU A 173 8.75 9.58 -1.63
C LEU A 173 8.06 8.64 -2.64
N GLY A 174 8.61 8.52 -3.83
CA GLY A 174 8.16 7.58 -4.85
C GLY A 174 8.16 6.12 -4.37
N LYS A 175 7.99 5.16 -5.28
CA LYS A 175 8.04 3.74 -4.94
C LYS A 175 9.37 3.39 -4.25
N GLY A 176 9.31 2.85 -3.04
CA GLY A 176 10.49 2.53 -2.22
C GLY A 176 11.02 3.72 -1.42
N LYS A 177 10.26 4.79 -1.23
CA LYS A 177 10.64 6.02 -0.49
C LYS A 177 11.88 6.71 -1.08
N LYS A 178 12.11 6.59 -2.40
CA LYS A 178 13.20 7.26 -3.10
C LYS A 178 12.65 8.45 -3.88
N ASP A 179 13.31 9.58 -3.77
CA ASP A 179 13.04 10.75 -4.59
C ASP A 179 13.58 10.52 -6.00
N ARG A 180 12.91 11.09 -6.98
CA ARG A 180 13.36 11.12 -8.38
C ARG A 180 12.92 12.39 -9.08
N TYR A 181 13.59 12.74 -10.15
CA TYR A 181 13.18 13.82 -11.05
C TYR A 181 12.55 13.22 -12.31
N VAL A 182 11.55 13.90 -12.84
CA VAL A 182 10.97 13.64 -14.16
C VAL A 182 10.94 14.94 -14.95
N MET A 183 10.93 14.87 -16.27
CA MET A 183 10.89 16.06 -17.13
C MET A 183 9.54 16.77 -17.00
N LEU A 184 9.57 18.08 -16.92
CA LEU A 184 8.42 18.95 -17.06
C LEU A 184 8.25 19.31 -18.54
N ALA A 185 7.20 18.78 -19.17
CA ALA A 185 6.93 19.06 -20.56
C ALA A 185 6.46 20.51 -20.76
N ASP A 186 6.94 21.18 -21.83
CA ASP A 186 6.60 22.59 -22.14
C ASP A 186 5.11 22.79 -22.33
N ASP A 187 4.41 21.80 -22.87
CA ASP A 187 2.95 21.83 -23.09
C ASP A 187 2.13 21.96 -21.78
N LEU A 188 2.74 21.68 -20.64
CA LEU A 188 2.09 21.85 -19.33
C LEU A 188 2.14 23.29 -18.82
N LEU A 189 3.11 24.08 -19.25
CA LEU A 189 3.36 25.44 -18.75
C LEU A 189 2.17 26.40 -18.92
N PRO A 190 1.46 26.43 -20.05
CA PRO A 190 0.28 27.29 -20.21
C PRO A 190 -0.83 26.97 -19.21
N LEU A 191 -1.15 25.68 -19.04
CA LEU A 191 -2.18 25.22 -18.07
C LEU A 191 -1.76 25.52 -16.63
N MET A 192 -0.48 25.34 -16.30
CA MET A 192 0.04 25.66 -14.97
C MET A 192 -0.04 27.14 -14.66
N ARG A 193 0.35 28.01 -15.61
CA ARG A 193 0.23 29.48 -15.47
C ARG A 193 -1.23 29.91 -15.29
N GLN A 194 -2.14 29.32 -16.02
CA GLN A 194 -3.57 29.60 -15.90
C GLN A 194 -4.08 29.19 -14.51
N LEU A 195 -3.76 27.99 -14.03
CA LEU A 195 -4.17 27.54 -12.68
C LEU A 195 -3.57 28.41 -11.58
N TRP A 196 -2.29 28.78 -11.71
CA TRP A 196 -1.63 29.67 -10.74
C TRP A 196 -2.33 31.03 -10.59
N ARG A 197 -2.77 31.64 -11.71
CA ARG A 197 -3.51 32.88 -11.67
C ARG A 197 -4.87 32.75 -10.96
N HIS A 198 -5.55 31.60 -11.14
CA HIS A 198 -6.85 31.35 -10.49
C HIS A 198 -6.73 30.99 -8.98
N THR A 199 -5.58 30.56 -8.51
CA THR A 199 -5.41 30.21 -7.10
C THR A 199 -4.86 31.34 -6.24
N LYS A 200 -4.31 32.38 -6.85
CA LYS A 200 -3.81 33.57 -6.14
C LYS A 200 -4.78 34.74 -6.12
N GLY A 201 -5.89 34.72 -6.84
CA GLY A 201 -7.00 35.65 -6.80
C GLY A 201 -8.13 35.13 -5.93
#